data_33dbb586daf557a335f7ba7168f35b50
#
_entry.id   33dbb586daf557a335f7ba7168f35b50
#
_cell.length_a   1.000
_cell.length_b   1.000
_cell.length_c   1.000
_cell.angle_alpha   90.00
_cell.angle_beta   90.00
_cell.angle_gamma   90.00
#
_symmetry.space_group_name_H-M   'P 1'
#
loop_
_entity.id
_entity.type
_entity.pdbx_description
1 polymer ?
#
loop_
_entity_poly.entity_id
_entity_poly.type
_entity_poly.pdbx_seq_one_letter_code
_entity_poly.pdbx_strand_id
1 'polypeptide(L)'
;MSLLCLILAGGKSTRMKQDKSLMFDSVNKLSQNLTARGCNVLVACGSVERTSLFNSECWADPAGTESLAQVIRSFSQEYDGEIQLFPCDMFRLDEHAIDVLLAQQPGVPTDSEGREQYTLARIPEGCTLPDVMSMRELFSGLNRNAMNALGNRLENFNHQDQIDDLNKSNR
;
A
#
# COMPACT_ATOMS: atom_id res chain seq x y z
N MET A 1 -4.49 -20.90 -1.45
CA MET A 1 -3.22 -20.21 -1.58
C MET A 1 -3.16 -19.04 -0.63
N SER A 2 -1.99 -18.69 -0.19
CA SER A 2 -1.80 -17.69 0.87
C SER A 2 -1.94 -16.28 0.35
N LEU A 3 -2.53 -15.41 1.18
CA LEU A 3 -2.56 -13.97 0.95
C LEU A 3 -1.15 -13.39 1.18
N LEU A 4 -0.66 -12.61 0.24
CA LEU A 4 0.54 -11.81 0.38
C LEU A 4 0.16 -10.35 0.62
N CYS A 5 0.78 -9.73 1.63
CA CYS A 5 0.70 -8.30 1.85
C CYS A 5 1.91 -7.60 1.23
N LEU A 6 1.68 -6.75 0.24
CA LEU A 6 2.72 -5.98 -0.43
C LEU A 6 2.68 -4.53 0.06
N ILE A 7 3.71 -4.09 0.76
CA ILE A 7 3.83 -2.72 1.25
C ILE A 7 4.56 -1.88 0.21
N LEU A 8 3.90 -0.83 -0.26
CA LEU A 8 4.41 0.06 -1.31
C LEU A 8 5.30 1.15 -0.69
N ALA A 9 6.61 0.95 -0.70
CA ALA A 9 7.58 1.83 -0.04
C ALA A 9 8.66 2.36 -0.99
N GLY A 10 8.44 2.23 -2.30
CA GLY A 10 9.32 2.76 -3.33
C GLY A 10 9.06 4.24 -3.61
N GLY A 11 10.02 4.87 -4.30
CA GLY A 11 9.91 6.25 -4.72
C GLY A 11 10.42 7.26 -3.69
N LYS A 12 10.63 8.48 -4.16
CA LYS A 12 11.06 9.63 -3.34
C LYS A 12 9.86 10.53 -3.08
N SER A 13 9.67 10.93 -1.82
CA SER A 13 8.62 11.86 -1.42
C SER A 13 9.01 13.29 -1.77
N THR A 14 8.92 13.66 -3.04
CA THR A 14 9.37 14.97 -3.56
C THR A 14 8.59 16.15 -2.99
N ARG A 15 7.35 15.93 -2.51
CA ARG A 15 6.50 16.96 -1.90
C ARG A 15 6.74 17.14 -0.41
N MET A 16 7.59 16.31 0.20
CA MET A 16 7.90 16.31 1.62
C MET A 16 9.43 16.33 1.83
N LYS A 17 9.86 16.87 2.97
CA LYS A 17 11.28 16.96 3.32
C LYS A 17 11.90 15.62 3.70
N GLN A 18 11.09 14.59 3.95
CA GLN A 18 11.51 13.28 4.40
C GLN A 18 10.94 12.18 3.52
N ASP A 19 11.61 11.04 3.47
CA ASP A 19 11.09 9.84 2.83
C ASP A 19 9.91 9.30 3.65
N LYS A 20 8.71 9.28 3.07
CA LYS A 20 7.49 8.81 3.75
C LYS A 20 7.60 7.38 4.25
N SER A 21 8.32 6.51 3.55
CA SER A 21 8.50 5.12 3.97
C SER A 21 9.24 4.97 5.29
N LEU A 22 10.05 5.97 5.67
CA LEU A 22 10.82 5.99 6.91
C LEU A 22 10.17 6.84 8.02
N MET A 23 9.14 7.64 7.68
CA MET A 23 8.47 8.50 8.66
C MET A 23 7.71 7.66 9.67
N PHE A 24 7.85 8.00 10.95
CA PHE A 24 7.22 7.29 12.08
C PHE A 24 7.57 5.79 12.13
N ASP A 25 8.61 5.35 11.44
CA ASP A 25 8.95 3.92 11.26
C ASP A 25 7.75 3.11 10.73
N SER A 26 6.94 3.73 9.87
CA SER A 26 5.63 3.23 9.48
C SER A 26 5.67 1.90 8.76
N VAL A 27 6.63 1.70 7.84
CA VAL A 27 6.75 0.45 7.07
C VAL A 27 7.12 -0.71 7.99
N ASN A 28 8.12 -0.54 8.86
CA ASN A 28 8.55 -1.59 9.78
C ASN A 28 7.46 -1.94 10.80
N LYS A 29 6.73 -0.93 11.31
CA LYS A 29 5.59 -1.14 12.22
C LYS A 29 4.45 -1.88 11.53
N LEU A 30 4.11 -1.48 10.32
CA LEU A 30 3.06 -2.14 9.53
C LEU A 30 3.46 -3.59 9.22
N SER A 31 4.69 -3.83 8.81
CA SER A 31 5.21 -5.17 8.53
C SER A 31 5.14 -6.06 9.77
N GLN A 32 5.55 -5.57 10.93
CA GLN A 32 5.45 -6.31 12.20
C GLN A 32 4.01 -6.65 12.54
N ASN A 33 3.09 -5.71 12.37
CA ASN A 33 1.67 -5.87 12.64
C ASN A 33 1.04 -6.94 11.74
N LEU A 34 1.37 -6.92 10.45
CA LEU A 34 0.89 -7.90 9.48
C LEU A 34 1.49 -9.30 9.74
N THR A 35 2.77 -9.36 10.05
CA THR A 35 3.47 -10.63 10.38
C THR A 35 2.88 -11.26 11.64
N ALA A 36 2.58 -10.45 12.66
CA ALA A 36 1.93 -10.93 13.89
C ALA A 36 0.55 -11.54 13.64
N ARG A 37 -0.11 -11.16 12.56
CA ARG A 37 -1.39 -11.74 12.11
C ARG A 37 -1.22 -12.97 11.21
N GLY A 38 0.00 -13.45 11.03
CA GLY A 38 0.29 -14.60 10.18
C GLY A 38 0.33 -14.31 8.68
N CYS A 39 0.37 -13.05 8.28
CA CYS A 39 0.48 -12.68 6.87
C CYS A 39 1.91 -12.84 6.35
N ASN A 40 2.03 -13.25 5.09
CA ASN A 40 3.29 -13.11 4.36
C ASN A 40 3.44 -11.65 3.94
N VAL A 41 4.60 -11.05 4.18
CA VAL A 41 4.84 -9.63 3.91
C VAL A 41 6.06 -9.46 3.01
N LEU A 42 5.90 -8.65 1.95
CA LEU A 42 7.00 -8.15 1.13
C LEU A 42 6.92 -6.63 1.06
N VAL A 43 8.08 -5.99 1.03
CA VAL A 43 8.18 -4.54 0.84
C VAL A 43 8.65 -4.25 -0.57
N ALA A 44 7.81 -3.59 -1.37
CA ALA A 44 8.20 -3.05 -2.66
C ALA A 44 9.02 -1.78 -2.42
N CYS A 45 10.34 -1.91 -2.35
CA CYS A 45 11.23 -0.87 -1.85
C CYS A 45 11.74 0.12 -2.90
N GLY A 46 11.40 -0.09 -4.17
CA GLY A 46 11.82 0.74 -5.29
C GLY A 46 13.12 0.28 -5.91
N SER A 47 14.23 0.43 -5.23
CA SER A 47 15.56 0.05 -5.74
C SER A 47 16.26 -0.95 -4.81
N VAL A 48 17.25 -1.66 -5.35
CA VAL A 48 18.06 -2.62 -4.59
C VAL A 48 18.80 -1.94 -3.42
N GLU A 49 19.25 -0.70 -3.59
CA GLU A 49 19.93 0.08 -2.56
C GLU A 49 19.04 0.37 -1.36
N ARG A 50 17.73 0.39 -1.55
CA ARG A 50 16.76 0.65 -0.47
C ARG A 50 16.44 -0.57 0.37
N THR A 51 16.86 -1.76 -0.01
CA THR A 51 16.55 -2.99 0.75
C THR A 51 17.06 -2.96 2.19
N SER A 52 18.17 -2.28 2.44
CA SER A 52 18.74 -2.13 3.78
C SER A 52 17.95 -1.20 4.71
N LEU A 53 17.00 -0.42 4.19
CA LEU A 53 16.19 0.51 4.98
C LEU A 53 15.07 -0.19 5.76
N PHE A 54 14.72 -1.41 5.39
CA PHE A 54 13.56 -2.14 5.93
C PHE A 54 13.99 -3.45 6.57
N ASN A 55 13.26 -3.87 7.60
CA ASN A 55 13.51 -5.11 8.34
C ASN A 55 12.87 -6.33 7.68
N SER A 56 12.02 -6.12 6.69
CA SER A 56 11.31 -7.17 5.97
C SER A 56 11.99 -7.52 4.67
N GLU A 57 11.64 -8.68 4.11
CA GLU A 57 12.02 -9.05 2.77
C GLU A 57 11.54 -8.00 1.77
N CYS A 58 12.41 -7.61 0.85
CA CYS A 58 12.16 -6.54 -0.11
C CYS A 58 12.15 -7.09 -1.55
N TRP A 59 11.35 -6.42 -2.37
CA TRP A 59 11.29 -6.63 -3.82
C TRP A 59 11.57 -5.29 -4.50
N ALA A 60 12.57 -5.25 -5.37
CA ALA A 60 12.94 -4.03 -6.09
C ALA A 60 12.20 -3.94 -7.42
N ASP A 61 11.91 -2.71 -7.85
CA ASP A 61 11.23 -2.46 -9.11
C ASP A 61 12.05 -3.02 -10.29
N PRO A 62 11.42 -3.70 -11.26
CA PRO A 62 12.11 -4.10 -12.48
C PRO A 62 12.62 -2.89 -13.27
N ALA A 63 13.71 -3.09 -13.99
CA ALA A 63 14.24 -2.06 -14.90
C ALA A 63 13.18 -1.66 -15.92
N GLY A 64 13.07 -0.36 -16.21
CA GLY A 64 12.15 0.18 -17.20
C GLY A 64 10.73 0.44 -16.72
N THR A 65 10.42 0.23 -15.43
CA THR A 65 9.13 0.66 -14.88
C THR A 65 9.10 2.17 -14.68
N GLU A 66 8.04 2.81 -15.16
CA GLU A 66 7.88 4.27 -15.13
C GLU A 66 6.76 4.73 -14.19
N SER A 67 5.89 3.82 -13.74
CA SER A 67 4.76 4.14 -12.86
C SER A 67 4.53 3.06 -11.81
N LEU A 68 3.82 3.44 -10.73
CA LEU A 68 3.39 2.48 -9.71
C LEU A 68 2.49 1.38 -10.30
N ALA A 69 1.66 1.73 -11.27
CA ALA A 69 0.82 0.74 -11.96
C ALA A 69 1.65 -0.35 -12.64
N GLN A 70 2.73 0.02 -13.31
CA GLN A 70 3.65 -0.94 -13.92
C GLN A 70 4.39 -1.79 -12.90
N VAL A 71 4.79 -1.21 -11.77
CA VAL A 71 5.43 -1.93 -10.66
C VAL A 71 4.49 -3.02 -10.13
N ILE A 72 3.24 -2.66 -9.82
CA ILE A 72 2.24 -3.59 -9.29
C ILE A 72 1.91 -4.69 -10.31
N ARG A 73 1.76 -4.32 -11.58
CA ARG A 73 1.53 -5.30 -12.64
C ARG A 73 2.68 -6.30 -12.74
N SER A 74 3.92 -5.83 -12.73
CA SER A 74 5.12 -6.69 -12.79
C SER A 74 5.15 -7.66 -11.59
N PHE A 75 4.87 -7.17 -10.39
CA PHE A 75 4.81 -8.02 -9.21
C PHE A 75 3.72 -9.08 -9.34
N SER A 76 2.52 -8.69 -9.80
CA SER A 76 1.40 -9.63 -9.95
C SER A 76 1.65 -10.75 -10.97
N GLN A 77 2.56 -10.52 -11.91
CA GLN A 77 2.97 -11.54 -12.88
C GLN A 77 3.92 -12.58 -12.29
N GLU A 78 4.64 -12.21 -11.23
CA GLU A 78 5.61 -13.09 -10.56
C GLU A 78 4.98 -13.86 -9.39
N TYR A 79 3.83 -13.43 -8.90
CA TYR A 79 3.18 -14.01 -7.71
C TYR A 79 1.82 -14.59 -8.06
N ASP A 80 1.64 -15.88 -7.78
CA ASP A 80 0.44 -16.67 -8.14
C ASP A 80 -0.66 -16.65 -7.07
N GLY A 81 -0.60 -15.78 -6.09
CA GLY A 81 -1.59 -15.73 -5.02
C GLY A 81 -2.39 -14.44 -5.02
N GLU A 82 -3.22 -14.30 -4.02
CA GLU A 82 -3.97 -13.08 -3.75
C GLU A 82 -3.04 -12.05 -3.10
N ILE A 83 -3.12 -10.79 -3.54
CA ILE A 83 -2.24 -9.72 -3.08
C ILE A 83 -3.06 -8.62 -2.42
N GLN A 84 -2.75 -8.29 -1.17
CA GLN A 84 -3.27 -7.11 -0.49
C GLN A 84 -2.21 -6.01 -0.50
N LEU A 85 -2.53 -4.87 -1.11
CA LEU A 85 -1.64 -3.72 -1.14
C LEU A 85 -1.80 -2.88 0.14
N PHE A 86 -0.70 -2.33 0.62
CA PHE A 86 -0.66 -1.32 1.68
C PHE A 86 0.30 -0.19 1.29
N PRO A 87 -0.09 1.08 1.41
CA PRO A 87 0.81 2.20 1.19
C PRO A 87 1.65 2.50 2.43
N CYS A 88 2.71 3.28 2.26
CA CYS A 88 3.57 3.71 3.38
C CYS A 88 3.13 5.04 4.02
N ASP A 89 2.13 5.73 3.49
CA ASP A 89 1.76 7.10 3.84
C ASP A 89 0.38 7.27 4.49
N MET A 90 -0.27 6.19 4.86
CA MET A 90 -1.53 6.21 5.61
C MET A 90 -1.27 6.07 7.11
N PHE A 91 -0.79 7.15 7.75
CA PHE A 91 -0.32 7.11 9.14
C PHE A 91 -1.45 6.99 10.18
N ARG A 92 -2.71 7.13 9.78
CA ARG A 92 -3.88 6.90 10.65
C ARG A 92 -4.42 5.47 10.56
N LEU A 93 -3.77 4.61 9.80
CA LEU A 93 -4.17 3.21 9.66
C LEU A 93 -3.86 2.46 10.96
N ASP A 94 -4.90 2.16 11.74
CA ASP A 94 -4.79 1.46 13.01
C ASP A 94 -5.03 -0.06 12.86
N GLU A 95 -4.91 -0.79 13.96
CA GLU A 95 -5.10 -2.25 13.96
C GLU A 95 -6.49 -2.67 13.48
N HIS A 96 -7.55 -1.94 13.86
CA HIS A 96 -8.90 -2.22 13.41
C HIS A 96 -9.04 -2.04 11.89
N ALA A 97 -8.47 -0.96 11.35
CA ALA A 97 -8.48 -0.73 9.90
C ALA A 97 -7.71 -1.81 9.14
N ILE A 98 -6.59 -2.26 9.67
CA ILE A 98 -5.82 -3.37 9.09
C ILE A 98 -6.67 -4.65 9.07
N ASP A 99 -7.34 -4.98 10.17
CA ASP A 99 -8.20 -6.17 10.23
C ASP A 99 -9.35 -6.10 9.21
N VAL A 100 -9.98 -4.95 9.06
CA VAL A 100 -11.05 -4.74 8.07
C VAL A 100 -10.52 -4.90 6.65
N LEU A 101 -9.35 -4.32 6.34
CA LEU A 101 -8.72 -4.44 5.03
C LEU A 101 -8.29 -5.86 4.70
N LEU A 102 -7.77 -6.60 5.68
CA LEU A 102 -7.42 -8.02 5.50
C LEU A 102 -8.64 -8.92 5.28
N ALA A 103 -9.80 -8.50 5.76
CA ALA A 103 -11.06 -9.24 5.60
C ALA A 103 -11.86 -8.83 4.35
N GLN A 104 -11.40 -7.83 3.60
CA GLN A 104 -12.13 -7.37 2.42
C GLN A 104 -12.16 -8.40 1.29
N GLN A 105 -13.19 -8.34 0.47
CA GLN A 105 -13.22 -9.08 -0.80
C GLN A 105 -12.25 -8.45 -1.81
N PRO A 106 -11.79 -9.21 -2.84
CA PRO A 106 -10.99 -8.62 -3.90
C PRO A 106 -11.66 -7.39 -4.51
N GLY A 107 -10.90 -6.32 -4.66
CA GLY A 107 -11.41 -5.05 -5.19
C GLY A 107 -10.64 -3.85 -4.68
N VAL A 108 -11.17 -2.66 -4.99
CA VAL A 108 -10.61 -1.37 -4.58
C VAL A 108 -11.49 -0.77 -3.49
N PRO A 109 -10.93 -0.47 -2.29
CA PRO A 109 -11.72 0.20 -1.25
C PRO A 109 -12.08 1.63 -1.65
N THR A 110 -13.25 2.06 -1.23
CA THR A 110 -13.66 3.48 -1.32
C THR A 110 -13.86 4.02 0.10
N ASP A 111 -13.44 5.27 0.32
CA ASP A 111 -13.62 5.93 1.61
C ASP A 111 -15.05 6.46 1.81
N SER A 112 -15.30 7.15 2.94
CA SER A 112 -16.61 7.71 3.26
C SER A 112 -17.12 8.77 2.28
N GLU A 113 -16.23 9.35 1.47
CA GLU A 113 -16.57 10.33 0.43
C GLU A 113 -16.64 9.69 -0.98
N GLY A 114 -16.52 8.36 -1.06
CA GLY A 114 -16.55 7.61 -2.31
C GLY A 114 -15.26 7.68 -3.13
N ARG A 115 -14.17 8.18 -2.54
CA ARG A 115 -12.86 8.22 -3.22
C ARG A 115 -12.22 6.83 -3.23
N GLU A 116 -11.74 6.44 -4.39
CA GLU A 116 -11.08 5.15 -4.59
C GLU A 116 -9.67 5.15 -4.00
N GLN A 117 -9.36 4.14 -3.19
CA GLN A 117 -8.08 3.97 -2.51
C GLN A 117 -7.29 2.85 -3.20
N TYR A 118 -6.68 3.15 -4.34
CA TYR A 118 -6.00 2.16 -5.18
C TYR A 118 -4.84 1.45 -4.48
N THR A 119 -4.12 2.16 -3.61
CA THR A 119 -2.98 1.59 -2.87
C THR A 119 -3.39 0.65 -1.73
N LEU A 120 -4.70 0.48 -1.52
CA LEU A 120 -5.29 -0.51 -0.60
C LEU A 120 -6.05 -1.62 -1.34
N ALA A 121 -5.89 -1.71 -2.65
CA ALA A 121 -6.58 -2.71 -3.44
C ALA A 121 -6.19 -4.14 -3.05
N ARG A 122 -7.15 -5.04 -3.17
CA ARG A 122 -6.93 -6.47 -3.07
C ARG A 122 -7.06 -7.09 -4.45
N ILE A 123 -5.96 -7.64 -4.94
CA ILE A 123 -5.87 -8.23 -6.28
C ILE A 123 -6.18 -9.72 -6.16
N PRO A 124 -7.20 -10.23 -6.85
CA PRO A 124 -7.54 -11.65 -6.77
C PRO A 124 -6.47 -12.52 -7.42
N GLU A 125 -6.37 -13.74 -6.94
CA GLU A 125 -5.54 -14.77 -7.54
C GLU A 125 -5.87 -14.95 -9.02
N GLY A 126 -4.84 -15.09 -9.85
CA GLY A 126 -5.00 -15.32 -11.28
C GLY A 126 -5.48 -14.11 -12.07
N CYS A 127 -5.56 -12.95 -11.46
CA CYS A 127 -5.97 -11.72 -12.14
C CYS A 127 -4.89 -11.24 -13.12
N THR A 128 -5.30 -10.99 -14.37
CA THR A 128 -4.43 -10.37 -15.35
C THR A 128 -4.66 -8.87 -15.37
N LEU A 129 -3.66 -8.10 -14.95
CA LEU A 129 -3.72 -6.65 -14.94
C LEU A 129 -3.21 -6.07 -16.27
N PRO A 130 -3.85 -5.00 -16.80
CA PRO A 130 -3.44 -4.39 -18.06
C PRO A 130 -2.12 -3.63 -17.94
N ASP A 131 -1.41 -3.48 -19.06
CA ASP A 131 -0.20 -2.66 -19.14
C ASP A 131 -0.57 -1.20 -19.37
N VAL A 132 -0.70 -0.47 -18.26
CA VAL A 132 -1.18 0.92 -18.23
C VAL A 132 -0.34 1.74 -17.24
N MET A 133 -0.42 3.07 -17.36
CA MET A 133 0.38 3.98 -16.54
C MET A 133 -0.33 4.44 -15.26
N SER A 134 -1.66 4.42 -15.24
CA SER A 134 -2.43 4.90 -14.09
C SER A 134 -3.02 3.77 -13.26
N MET A 135 -3.12 3.99 -11.96
CA MET A 135 -3.76 3.05 -11.03
C MET A 135 -5.26 2.88 -11.32
N ARG A 136 -5.91 3.94 -11.76
CA ARG A 136 -7.33 3.92 -12.14
C ARG A 136 -7.58 2.93 -13.28
N GLU A 137 -6.76 2.99 -14.32
CA GLU A 137 -6.85 2.07 -15.46
C GLU A 137 -6.44 0.65 -15.06
N LEU A 138 -5.41 0.52 -14.22
CA LEU A 138 -4.93 -0.77 -13.75
C LEU A 138 -6.05 -1.59 -13.07
N PHE A 139 -6.85 -0.94 -12.25
CA PHE A 139 -7.90 -1.58 -11.46
C PHE A 139 -9.32 -1.35 -12.00
N SER A 140 -9.46 -0.89 -13.24
CA SER A 140 -10.78 -0.62 -13.83
C SER A 140 -11.71 -1.84 -13.87
N GLY A 141 -11.14 -3.06 -13.93
CA GLY A 141 -11.90 -4.31 -13.94
C GLY A 141 -12.23 -4.89 -12.56
N LEU A 142 -11.75 -4.28 -11.47
CA LEU A 142 -12.01 -4.76 -10.12
C LEU A 142 -13.26 -4.11 -9.51
N ASN A 143 -13.91 -4.83 -8.60
CA ASN A 143 -15.03 -4.32 -7.82
C ASN A 143 -14.63 -3.15 -6.91
N ARG A 144 -15.60 -2.39 -6.46
CA ARG A 144 -15.41 -1.32 -5.47
C ARG A 144 -16.02 -1.74 -4.14
N ASN A 145 -15.25 -1.62 -3.05
CA ASN A 145 -15.64 -2.04 -1.71
C ASN A 145 -15.77 -0.81 -0.81
N ALA A 146 -16.99 -0.48 -0.38
CA ALA A 146 -17.22 0.68 0.48
C ALA A 146 -16.68 0.43 1.90
N MET A 147 -15.87 1.38 2.41
CA MET A 147 -15.22 1.33 3.73
C MET A 147 -15.60 2.53 4.59
N ASN A 148 -16.87 2.93 4.55
CA ASN A 148 -17.36 4.15 5.22
C ASN A 148 -17.08 4.18 6.73
N ALA A 149 -17.10 3.01 7.38
CA ALA A 149 -16.85 2.88 8.81
C ALA A 149 -15.42 3.23 9.25
N LEU A 150 -14.46 3.25 8.31
CA LEU A 150 -13.06 3.55 8.62
C LEU A 150 -12.76 5.06 8.69
N GLY A 151 -13.65 5.92 8.15
CA GLY A 151 -13.51 7.37 8.22
C GLY A 151 -12.13 7.87 7.74
N ASN A 152 -11.49 8.70 8.54
CA ASN A 152 -10.18 9.30 8.22
C ASN A 152 -8.99 8.34 8.31
N ARG A 153 -9.18 7.08 8.73
CA ARG A 153 -8.10 6.09 8.75
C ARG A 153 -7.52 5.80 7.37
N LEU A 154 -8.29 6.09 6.31
CA LEU A 154 -7.85 5.92 4.92
C LEU A 154 -7.25 7.20 4.32
N GLU A 155 -6.96 8.21 5.13
CA GLU A 155 -6.39 9.47 4.69
C GLU A 155 -4.92 9.32 4.29
N ASN A 156 -4.57 9.77 3.08
CA ASN A 156 -3.19 9.85 2.60
C ASN A 156 -2.52 11.14 3.08
N PHE A 157 -1.24 11.05 3.40
CA PHE A 157 -0.41 12.17 3.84
C PHE A 157 0.60 12.53 2.74
N ASN A 158 0.32 13.60 1.98
CA ASN A 158 1.10 14.01 0.82
C ASN A 158 1.87 15.32 1.03
N HIS A 159 1.55 16.10 2.06
CA HIS A 159 2.15 17.41 2.36
C HIS A 159 2.59 17.49 3.83
N GLN A 160 3.63 18.29 4.09
CA GLN A 160 4.22 18.43 5.42
C GLN A 160 3.23 18.96 6.47
N ASP A 161 2.36 19.88 6.11
CA ASP A 161 1.33 20.44 7.00
C ASP A 161 0.34 19.37 7.52
N GLN A 162 0.03 18.35 6.71
CA GLN A 162 -0.78 17.21 7.15
C GLN A 162 -0.08 16.41 8.26
N ILE A 163 1.24 16.24 8.17
CA ILE A 163 2.06 15.59 9.20
C ILE A 163 2.12 16.44 10.47
N ASP A 164 2.26 17.75 10.33
CA ASP A 164 2.29 18.68 11.46
C ASP A 164 0.98 18.66 12.25
N ASP A 165 -0.16 18.57 11.54
CA ASP A 165 -1.48 18.45 12.17
C ASP A 165 -1.64 17.10 12.90
N LEU A 166 -1.14 16.01 12.33
CA LEU A 166 -1.13 14.71 12.99
C LEU A 166 -0.33 14.75 14.29
N ASN A 167 0.84 15.38 14.27
CA ASN A 167 1.70 15.52 15.45
C ASN A 167 1.03 16.35 16.57
N LYS A 168 0.25 17.38 16.20
CA LYS A 168 -0.52 18.19 17.17
C LYS A 168 -1.64 17.39 17.82
N SER A 169 -2.31 16.53 17.05
CA SER A 169 -3.42 15.69 17.54
C SER A 169 -2.97 14.61 18.53
N ASN A 170 -1.69 14.23 18.49
CA ASN A 170 -1.10 13.19 19.34
C ASN A 170 -0.44 13.75 20.62
N ARG A 171 -0.53 15.04 20.85
CA ARG A 171 -0.07 15.71 22.08
C ARG A 171 -1.23 15.96 23.03
#